data_c6b29f419870d683b3926c5e7faf4d41
#
_entry.id   c6b29f419870d683b3926c5e7faf4d41
#
_cell.length_a   1.000
_cell.length_b   1.000
_cell.length_c   1.000
_cell.angle_alpha   90.00
_cell.angle_beta   90.00
_cell.angle_gamma   90.00
#
_symmetry.space_group_name_H-M   'P 1'
#
loop_
_entity.id
_entity.type
_entity.pdbx_description
1 polymer ?
#
loop_
_entity_poly.entity_id
_entity_poly.type
_entity_poly.pdbx_seq_one_letter_code
_entity_poly.pdbx_strand_id
1 'polypeptide(L)'
;MGSARPSRGVIVTGGSSGIGLALATALLQKADGDYKVFVTGTRPLQDTGLAALVSRLSEANDDRICYSKGDTGDEFVVGQQFRDAMDFFGEVPFTGLCINAGIGGGRYALEDFDVQRFDKMFQTNVRGVFLWLRCALPTLKANSAQSQIVVTSSVMGSRPVAQAGPYCASKYAVNGLVLSLRAELKASGHSHVKCGLICPAGVATPWWEDMERGFSAANAPSPDTSKFLTPEVVANACMAMLEQDASSNMESVMLDAAG
;
A
#
# COMPACT_ATOMS: atom_id res chain seq x y z
N MET A 1 -22.71 24.93 1.52
CA MET A 1 -22.98 23.68 0.80
C MET A 1 -22.49 22.58 1.73
N GLY A 2 -23.38 21.73 2.26
CA GLY A 2 -22.98 20.63 3.13
C GLY A 2 -22.14 19.66 2.31
N SER A 3 -20.92 19.34 2.79
CA SER A 3 -20.10 18.31 2.19
C SER A 3 -20.89 17.00 2.21
N ALA A 4 -20.96 16.32 1.07
CA ALA A 4 -21.53 14.99 1.03
C ALA A 4 -20.76 14.11 2.05
N ARG A 5 -21.49 13.28 2.82
CA ARG A 5 -20.85 12.36 3.76
C ARG A 5 -20.03 11.34 2.96
N PRO A 6 -18.81 10.98 3.41
CA PRO A 6 -18.01 9.96 2.72
C PRO A 6 -18.79 8.65 2.66
N SER A 7 -18.74 8.00 1.50
CA SER A 7 -19.46 6.74 1.23
C SER A 7 -18.54 5.52 1.26
N ARG A 8 -17.22 5.70 1.34
CA ARG A 8 -16.21 4.64 1.19
C ARG A 8 -15.06 4.78 2.20
N GLY A 9 -14.91 3.79 3.07
CA GLY A 9 -13.75 3.64 3.96
C GLY A 9 -12.59 2.94 3.24
N VAL A 10 -11.40 3.53 3.30
CA VAL A 10 -10.17 2.97 2.69
C VAL A 10 -9.04 2.94 3.69
N ILE A 11 -8.38 1.79 3.84
CA ILE A 11 -7.13 1.65 4.60
C ILE A 11 -5.95 1.75 3.64
N VAL A 12 -4.94 2.57 3.96
CA VAL A 12 -3.68 2.71 3.22
C VAL A 12 -2.52 2.39 4.15
N THR A 13 -1.85 1.26 3.94
CA THR A 13 -0.67 0.91 4.73
C THR A 13 0.60 1.53 4.15
N GLY A 14 1.54 1.95 5.01
CA GLY A 14 2.74 2.66 4.56
C GLY A 14 2.43 4.01 3.93
N GLY A 15 1.35 4.67 4.38
CA GLY A 15 0.89 5.94 3.83
C GLY A 15 1.57 7.19 4.39
N SER A 16 2.61 7.03 5.19
CA SER A 16 3.36 8.15 5.80
C SER A 16 4.33 8.86 4.86
N SER A 17 4.63 8.29 3.69
CA SER A 17 5.53 8.84 2.67
C SER A 17 5.33 8.21 1.29
N GLY A 18 5.98 8.76 0.26
CA GLY A 18 6.05 8.17 -1.08
C GLY A 18 4.69 7.85 -1.69
N ILE A 19 4.57 6.68 -2.30
CA ILE A 19 3.36 6.22 -3.01
C ILE A 19 2.12 6.25 -2.10
N GLY A 20 2.24 5.74 -0.87
CA GLY A 20 1.11 5.67 0.05
C GLY A 20 0.62 7.05 0.49
N LEU A 21 1.52 8.02 0.69
CA LEU A 21 1.15 9.42 0.97
C LEU A 21 0.45 10.06 -0.24
N ALA A 22 0.99 9.86 -1.45
CA ALA A 22 0.36 10.37 -2.67
C ALA A 22 -1.05 9.78 -2.86
N LEU A 23 -1.23 8.48 -2.59
CA LEU A 23 -2.53 7.82 -2.66
C LEU A 23 -3.51 8.36 -1.60
N ALA A 24 -3.09 8.49 -0.33
CA ALA A 24 -3.93 9.07 0.71
C ALA A 24 -4.35 10.49 0.36
N THR A 25 -3.42 11.28 -0.20
CA THR A 25 -3.70 12.64 -0.69
C THR A 25 -4.72 12.64 -1.83
N ALA A 26 -4.56 11.77 -2.83
CA ALA A 26 -5.47 11.67 -3.97
C ALA A 26 -6.90 11.28 -3.54
N LEU A 27 -7.04 10.33 -2.61
CA LEU A 27 -8.32 9.92 -2.04
C LEU A 27 -9.04 11.09 -1.35
N LEU A 28 -8.32 11.89 -0.56
CA LEU A 28 -8.89 13.00 0.20
C LEU A 28 -9.14 14.26 -0.64
N GLN A 29 -8.44 14.41 -1.77
CA GLN A 29 -8.61 15.53 -2.69
C GLN A 29 -9.71 15.30 -3.72
N LYS A 30 -10.30 14.10 -3.76
CA LYS A 30 -11.39 13.84 -4.69
C LYS A 30 -12.56 14.80 -4.44
N ALA A 31 -13.05 15.44 -5.51
CA ALA A 31 -13.96 16.58 -5.44
C ALA A 31 -15.32 16.29 -4.78
N ASP A 32 -15.76 15.04 -4.80
CA ASP A 32 -17.03 14.58 -4.21
C ASP A 32 -16.93 14.23 -2.71
N GLY A 33 -15.71 14.29 -2.12
CA GLY A 33 -15.52 13.99 -0.69
C GLY A 33 -15.80 12.53 -0.31
N ASP A 34 -15.78 11.61 -1.28
CA ASP A 34 -16.31 10.25 -1.19
C ASP A 34 -15.55 9.33 -0.22
N TYR A 35 -14.30 9.68 0.17
CA TYR A 35 -13.44 8.78 0.93
C TYR A 35 -13.18 9.23 2.37
N LYS A 36 -13.23 8.25 3.30
CA LYS A 36 -12.68 8.32 4.65
C LYS A 36 -11.46 7.40 4.71
N VAL A 37 -10.29 7.91 5.12
CA VAL A 37 -9.01 7.23 4.91
C VAL A 37 -8.31 6.95 6.23
N PHE A 38 -8.05 5.69 6.52
CA PHE A 38 -7.22 5.26 7.64
C PHE A 38 -5.82 4.92 7.15
N VAL A 39 -4.82 5.62 7.65
CA VAL A 39 -3.43 5.51 7.21
C VAL A 39 -2.57 4.84 8.27
N THR A 40 -1.69 3.91 7.89
CA THR A 40 -0.71 3.34 8.83
C THR A 40 0.74 3.61 8.39
N GLY A 41 1.64 3.64 9.38
CA GLY A 41 3.08 3.80 9.15
C GLY A 41 3.88 3.50 10.41
N THR A 42 5.21 3.46 10.30
CA THR A 42 6.09 3.10 11.42
C THR A 42 6.67 4.28 12.19
N ARG A 43 6.58 5.51 11.63
CA ARG A 43 7.10 6.74 12.26
C ARG A 43 6.00 7.49 13.01
N PRO A 44 6.33 8.29 14.04
CA PRO A 44 5.37 9.24 14.61
C PRO A 44 4.80 10.18 13.53
N LEU A 45 3.55 10.61 13.64
CA LEU A 45 2.89 11.43 12.61
C LEU A 45 3.67 12.69 12.28
N GLN A 46 4.17 13.40 13.29
CA GLN A 46 4.94 14.65 13.13
C GLN A 46 6.23 14.49 12.30
N ASP A 47 6.76 13.26 12.21
CA ASP A 47 7.98 12.93 11.48
C ASP A 47 7.68 12.40 10.05
N THR A 48 6.48 12.65 9.56
CA THR A 48 6.01 12.12 8.26
C THR A 48 5.54 13.24 7.33
N GLY A 49 5.57 12.97 6.02
CA GLY A 49 4.97 13.87 5.03
C GLY A 49 3.44 14.01 5.16
N LEU A 50 2.80 13.12 5.92
CA LEU A 50 1.36 13.14 6.17
C LEU A 50 0.96 14.23 7.17
N ALA A 51 1.87 14.69 8.05
CA ALA A 51 1.57 15.64 9.12
C ALA A 51 0.91 16.93 8.60
N ALA A 52 1.46 17.52 7.54
CA ALA A 52 0.92 18.74 6.94
C ALA A 52 -0.49 18.54 6.35
N LEU A 53 -0.77 17.37 5.76
CA LEU A 53 -2.10 17.05 5.25
C LEU A 53 -3.11 16.91 6.39
N VAL A 54 -2.75 16.19 7.45
CA VAL A 54 -3.60 16.00 8.64
C VAL A 54 -3.90 17.35 9.31
N SER A 55 -2.88 18.19 9.52
CA SER A 55 -3.06 19.53 10.12
C SER A 55 -4.04 20.38 9.32
N ARG A 56 -3.85 20.48 8.00
CA ARG A 56 -4.73 21.24 7.11
C ARG A 56 -6.18 20.75 7.15
N LEU A 57 -6.41 19.45 7.18
CA LEU A 57 -7.76 18.88 7.27
C LEU A 57 -8.39 19.13 8.64
N SER A 58 -7.60 19.02 9.72
CA SER A 58 -8.07 19.32 11.09
C SER A 58 -8.47 20.79 11.25
N GLU A 59 -7.71 21.72 10.68
CA GLU A 59 -8.03 23.16 10.66
C GLU A 59 -9.34 23.46 9.90
N ALA A 60 -9.66 22.65 8.90
CA ALA A 60 -10.91 22.71 8.14
C ALA A 60 -12.08 21.95 8.81
N ASN A 61 -11.89 21.36 10.01
CA ASN A 61 -12.83 20.44 10.66
C ASN A 61 -13.22 19.23 9.77
N ASP A 62 -12.28 18.75 8.95
CA ASP A 62 -12.45 17.59 8.11
C ASP A 62 -11.87 16.36 8.82
N ASP A 63 -12.74 15.46 9.27
CA ASP A 63 -12.43 14.25 10.04
C ASP A 63 -12.20 13.00 9.16
N ARG A 64 -12.03 13.18 7.85
CA ARG A 64 -11.90 12.06 6.90
C ARG A 64 -10.58 11.32 6.94
N ILE A 65 -9.62 11.72 7.78
CA ILE A 65 -8.33 11.05 7.91
C ILE A 65 -8.02 10.65 9.35
N CYS A 66 -7.48 9.45 9.52
CA CYS A 66 -6.89 8.98 10.78
C CYS A 66 -5.52 8.34 10.49
N TYR A 67 -4.55 8.53 11.39
CA TYR A 67 -3.24 7.91 11.30
C TYR A 67 -2.95 7.03 12.52
N SER A 68 -2.48 5.81 12.28
CA SER A 68 -2.04 4.88 13.32
C SER A 68 -0.59 4.44 13.09
N LYS A 69 0.25 4.61 14.11
CA LYS A 69 1.64 4.15 14.09
C LYS A 69 1.73 2.67 14.44
N GLY A 70 2.47 1.88 13.64
CA GLY A 70 2.73 0.49 13.96
C GLY A 70 3.51 -0.27 12.88
N ASP A 71 4.04 -1.43 13.25
CA ASP A 71 4.74 -2.32 12.33
C ASP A 71 3.74 -3.27 11.64
N THR A 72 3.66 -3.19 10.33
CA THR A 72 2.79 -4.03 9.51
C THR A 72 3.14 -5.53 9.59
N GLY A 73 4.36 -5.89 10.01
CA GLY A 73 4.79 -7.27 10.22
C GLY A 73 4.38 -7.88 11.56
N ASP A 74 3.80 -7.10 12.48
CA ASP A 74 3.34 -7.56 13.79
C ASP A 74 1.83 -7.86 13.76
N GLU A 75 1.47 -9.10 14.09
CA GLU A 75 0.08 -9.58 14.05
C GLU A 75 -0.83 -8.84 15.04
N PHE A 76 -0.33 -8.58 16.25
CA PHE A 76 -1.11 -7.88 17.27
C PHE A 76 -1.37 -6.43 16.85
N VAL A 77 -0.32 -5.76 16.34
CA VAL A 77 -0.41 -4.37 15.85
C VAL A 77 -1.38 -4.26 14.68
N VAL A 78 -1.27 -5.14 13.67
CA VAL A 78 -2.20 -5.15 12.52
C VAL A 78 -3.64 -5.40 12.96
N GLY A 79 -3.85 -6.36 13.87
CA GLY A 79 -5.17 -6.64 14.41
C GLY A 79 -5.77 -5.45 15.18
N GLN A 80 -4.96 -4.70 15.94
CA GLN A 80 -5.41 -3.49 16.62
C GLN A 80 -5.70 -2.37 15.63
N GLN A 81 -4.80 -2.10 14.69
CA GLN A 81 -4.99 -1.09 13.66
C GLN A 81 -6.23 -1.35 12.80
N PHE A 82 -6.55 -2.62 12.53
CA PHE A 82 -7.76 -2.96 11.79
C PHE A 82 -9.03 -2.63 12.61
N ARG A 83 -9.05 -2.93 13.91
CA ARG A 83 -10.17 -2.56 14.79
C ARG A 83 -10.33 -1.03 14.87
N ASP A 84 -9.22 -0.31 15.11
CA ASP A 84 -9.22 1.15 15.16
C ASP A 84 -9.73 1.77 13.84
N ALA A 85 -9.42 1.15 12.70
CA ALA A 85 -9.93 1.59 11.40
C ALA A 85 -11.44 1.37 11.28
N MET A 86 -11.98 0.24 11.75
CA MET A 86 -13.43 -0.01 11.74
C MET A 86 -14.17 0.96 12.66
N ASP A 87 -13.62 1.23 13.85
CA ASP A 87 -14.19 2.21 14.78
C ASP A 87 -14.15 3.63 14.18
N PHE A 88 -13.05 3.99 13.53
CA PHE A 88 -12.91 5.28 12.82
C PHE A 88 -13.91 5.42 11.68
N PHE A 89 -14.12 4.39 10.88
CA PHE A 89 -15.10 4.46 9.78
C PHE A 89 -16.54 4.56 10.28
N GLY A 90 -16.88 3.93 11.40
CA GLY A 90 -18.22 3.93 11.96
C GLY A 90 -19.24 3.36 10.96
N GLU A 91 -20.20 4.19 10.53
CA GLU A 91 -21.22 3.78 9.54
C GLU A 91 -20.72 3.80 8.09
N VAL A 92 -19.54 4.37 7.81
CA VAL A 92 -18.98 4.39 6.46
C VAL A 92 -18.47 3.01 6.10
N PRO A 93 -18.96 2.35 5.04
CA PRO A 93 -18.56 0.99 4.72
C PRO A 93 -17.07 0.91 4.34
N PHE A 94 -16.35 -0.01 4.96
CA PHE A 94 -14.98 -0.34 4.58
C PHE A 94 -14.97 -1.11 3.26
N THR A 95 -14.55 -0.47 2.16
CA THR A 95 -14.60 -1.04 0.80
C THR A 95 -13.25 -1.03 0.08
N GLY A 96 -12.23 -0.42 0.65
CA GLY A 96 -10.91 -0.31 0.02
C GLY A 96 -9.76 -0.69 0.94
N LEU A 97 -8.85 -1.55 0.48
CA LEU A 97 -7.62 -1.90 1.18
C LEU A 97 -6.42 -1.72 0.25
N CYS A 98 -5.56 -0.76 0.55
CA CYS A 98 -4.32 -0.51 -0.18
C CYS A 98 -3.12 -0.95 0.67
N ILE A 99 -2.58 -2.13 0.38
CA ILE A 99 -1.42 -2.67 1.09
C ILE A 99 -0.17 -2.22 0.36
N ASN A 100 0.40 -1.09 0.83
CA ASN A 100 1.54 -0.45 0.19
C ASN A 100 2.83 -0.52 1.02
N ALA A 101 2.76 -0.80 2.32
CA ALA A 101 3.94 -0.88 3.18
C ALA A 101 4.97 -1.90 2.65
N GLY A 102 6.23 -1.49 2.57
CA GLY A 102 7.31 -2.36 2.10
C GLY A 102 8.69 -1.73 2.30
N ILE A 103 9.72 -2.57 2.34
CA ILE A 103 11.13 -2.19 2.45
C ILE A 103 11.98 -2.92 1.39
N GLY A 104 13.13 -2.33 1.03
CA GLY A 104 14.01 -2.82 -0.04
C GLY A 104 15.20 -3.64 0.43
N GLY A 105 15.76 -3.33 1.59
CA GLY A 105 16.88 -4.05 2.20
C GLY A 105 18.26 -3.84 1.56
N GLY A 106 18.39 -2.95 0.56
CA GLY A 106 19.64 -2.66 -0.13
C GLY A 106 19.96 -3.60 -1.30
N ARG A 107 21.08 -3.35 -1.97
CA ARG A 107 21.63 -4.16 -3.08
C ARG A 107 22.95 -4.79 -2.66
N TYR A 108 22.97 -6.12 -2.63
CA TYR A 108 24.14 -6.92 -2.21
C TYR A 108 24.24 -8.19 -3.08
N ALA A 109 25.45 -8.74 -3.23
CA ALA A 109 25.58 -10.10 -3.71
C ALA A 109 24.83 -11.05 -2.76
N LEU A 110 24.33 -12.17 -3.26
CA LEU A 110 23.45 -13.03 -2.46
C LEU A 110 24.16 -13.58 -1.21
N GLU A 111 25.43 -13.93 -1.35
CA GLU A 111 26.30 -14.42 -0.26
C GLU A 111 26.61 -13.38 0.81
N ASP A 112 26.53 -12.09 0.47
CA ASP A 112 26.82 -10.96 1.37
C ASP A 112 25.56 -10.36 2.01
N PHE A 113 24.36 -10.88 1.67
CA PHE A 113 23.13 -10.32 2.17
C PHE A 113 22.89 -10.72 3.63
N ASP A 114 22.70 -9.74 4.49
CA ASP A 114 22.47 -9.95 5.92
C ASP A 114 21.16 -10.67 6.22
N VAL A 115 21.23 -11.73 7.05
CA VAL A 115 20.06 -12.59 7.37
C VAL A 115 18.99 -11.83 8.14
N GLN A 116 19.36 -10.91 9.05
CA GLN A 116 18.37 -10.14 9.81
C GLN A 116 17.62 -9.15 8.90
N ARG A 117 18.31 -8.58 7.91
CA ARG A 117 17.67 -7.76 6.87
C ARG A 117 16.72 -8.59 5.99
N PHE A 118 17.12 -9.80 5.64
CA PHE A 118 16.26 -10.75 4.92
C PHE A 118 14.98 -11.02 5.72
N ASP A 119 15.10 -11.42 6.99
CA ASP A 119 13.97 -11.73 7.86
C ASP A 119 13.05 -10.51 8.03
N LYS A 120 13.62 -9.32 8.28
CA LYS A 120 12.83 -8.08 8.39
C LYS A 120 12.11 -7.74 7.09
N MET A 121 12.74 -7.96 5.95
CA MET A 121 12.10 -7.72 4.65
C MET A 121 10.92 -8.67 4.43
N PHE A 122 11.07 -9.95 4.69
CA PHE A 122 9.97 -10.92 4.57
C PHE A 122 8.87 -10.66 5.60
N GLN A 123 9.24 -10.29 6.83
CA GLN A 123 8.29 -9.88 7.84
C GLN A 123 7.43 -8.68 7.39
N THR A 124 8.05 -7.67 6.78
CA THR A 124 7.33 -6.48 6.31
C THR A 124 6.58 -6.75 5.01
N ASN A 125 7.30 -7.21 3.96
CA ASN A 125 6.77 -7.27 2.60
C ASN A 125 5.81 -8.44 2.35
N VAL A 126 6.00 -9.57 3.04
CA VAL A 126 5.22 -10.80 2.81
C VAL A 126 4.25 -11.04 3.95
N ARG A 127 4.77 -11.18 5.18
CA ARG A 127 3.93 -11.42 6.36
C ARG A 127 2.96 -10.27 6.60
N GLY A 128 3.41 -9.01 6.43
CA GLY A 128 2.55 -7.84 6.54
C GLY A 128 1.38 -7.86 5.57
N VAL A 129 1.63 -8.20 4.29
CA VAL A 129 0.57 -8.36 3.28
C VAL A 129 -0.42 -9.45 3.72
N PHE A 130 0.08 -10.62 4.12
CA PHE A 130 -0.76 -11.72 4.60
C PHE A 130 -1.62 -11.32 5.80
N LEU A 131 -1.07 -10.63 6.79
CA LEU A 131 -1.79 -10.21 7.99
C LEU A 131 -2.94 -9.24 7.67
N TRP A 132 -2.70 -8.24 6.83
CA TRP A 132 -3.74 -7.31 6.40
C TRP A 132 -4.85 -7.99 5.59
N LEU A 133 -4.49 -8.88 4.66
CA LEU A 133 -5.48 -9.68 3.92
C LEU A 133 -6.31 -10.53 4.88
N ARG A 134 -5.67 -11.25 5.81
CA ARG A 134 -6.34 -12.10 6.80
C ARG A 134 -7.33 -11.32 7.68
N CYS A 135 -6.95 -10.12 8.14
CA CYS A 135 -7.83 -9.28 8.96
C CYS A 135 -9.00 -8.69 8.17
N ALA A 136 -8.77 -8.24 6.93
CA ALA A 136 -9.74 -7.49 6.17
C ALA A 136 -10.76 -8.38 5.43
N LEU A 137 -10.36 -9.55 4.98
CA LEU A 137 -11.18 -10.41 4.13
C LEU A 137 -12.54 -10.79 4.71
N PRO A 138 -12.70 -11.12 6.01
CA PRO A 138 -14.02 -11.43 6.56
C PRO A 138 -15.01 -10.26 6.38
N THR A 139 -14.58 -9.04 6.68
CA THR A 139 -15.41 -7.82 6.53
C THR A 139 -15.72 -7.54 5.06
N LEU A 140 -14.70 -7.59 4.18
CA LEU A 140 -14.88 -7.33 2.75
C LEU A 140 -15.80 -8.36 2.08
N LYS A 141 -15.71 -9.64 2.46
CA LYS A 141 -16.59 -10.69 1.96
C LYS A 141 -18.04 -10.54 2.43
N ALA A 142 -18.25 -9.99 3.62
CA ALA A 142 -19.59 -9.75 4.18
C ALA A 142 -20.27 -8.52 3.60
N ASN A 143 -19.56 -7.61 2.93
CA ASN A 143 -20.14 -6.44 2.29
C ASN A 143 -21.05 -6.84 1.13
N SER A 144 -22.15 -6.10 0.97
CA SER A 144 -22.97 -6.16 -0.24
C SER A 144 -22.41 -5.31 -1.38
N ALA A 145 -21.62 -4.29 -1.05
CA ALA A 145 -20.98 -3.40 -2.01
C ALA A 145 -19.69 -4.00 -2.57
N GLN A 146 -19.35 -3.58 -3.79
CA GLN A 146 -18.07 -3.92 -4.39
C GLN A 146 -16.91 -3.42 -3.54
N SER A 147 -15.96 -4.30 -3.26
CA SER A 147 -14.76 -4.01 -2.47
C SER A 147 -13.50 -4.22 -3.29
N GLN A 148 -12.46 -3.42 -3.01
CA GLN A 148 -11.21 -3.42 -3.77
C GLN A 148 -10.00 -3.61 -2.86
N ILE A 149 -9.12 -4.53 -3.22
CA ILE A 149 -7.82 -4.73 -2.60
C ILE A 149 -6.74 -4.42 -3.64
N VAL A 150 -5.89 -3.45 -3.35
CA VAL A 150 -4.73 -3.09 -4.19
C VAL A 150 -3.47 -3.35 -3.40
N VAL A 151 -2.60 -4.22 -3.91
CA VAL A 151 -1.34 -4.59 -3.24
C VAL A 151 -0.15 -4.07 -4.05
N THR A 152 0.70 -3.29 -3.42
CA THR A 152 1.92 -2.77 -4.05
C THR A 152 3.00 -3.87 -4.11
N SER A 153 3.16 -4.42 -5.30
CA SER A 153 4.27 -5.29 -5.67
C SER A 153 5.43 -4.47 -6.27
N SER A 154 6.01 -4.93 -7.34
CA SER A 154 7.06 -4.28 -8.13
C SER A 154 7.19 -4.98 -9.48
N VAL A 155 7.77 -4.32 -10.48
CA VAL A 155 8.26 -5.00 -11.69
C VAL A 155 9.23 -6.13 -11.33
N MET A 156 9.96 -6.01 -10.21
CA MET A 156 10.87 -7.04 -9.70
C MET A 156 10.15 -8.27 -9.11
N GLY A 157 8.83 -8.25 -9.00
CA GLY A 157 8.02 -9.43 -8.71
C GLY A 157 7.83 -10.36 -9.92
N SER A 158 8.31 -9.96 -11.11
CA SER A 158 8.28 -10.76 -12.35
C SER A 158 9.55 -10.65 -13.18
N ARG A 159 10.35 -9.59 -13.01
CA ARG A 159 11.60 -9.31 -13.73
C ARG A 159 12.73 -9.21 -12.70
N PRO A 160 13.48 -10.28 -12.41
CA PRO A 160 14.52 -10.25 -11.39
C PRO A 160 15.70 -9.35 -11.82
N VAL A 161 16.35 -8.75 -10.83
CA VAL A 161 17.50 -7.86 -11.02
C VAL A 161 18.66 -8.38 -10.18
N ALA A 162 19.87 -8.34 -10.72
CA ALA A 162 21.08 -8.72 -10.00
C ALA A 162 21.25 -7.92 -8.70
N GLN A 163 21.78 -8.57 -7.66
CA GLN A 163 21.97 -8.01 -6.32
C GLN A 163 20.69 -7.60 -5.57
N ALA A 164 19.52 -8.00 -6.07
CA ALA A 164 18.22 -7.74 -5.48
C ALA A 164 17.45 -9.03 -5.13
N GLY A 165 18.14 -10.17 -5.04
CA GLY A 165 17.54 -11.49 -4.87
C GLY A 165 16.48 -11.56 -3.77
N PRO A 166 16.78 -11.19 -2.52
CA PRO A 166 15.81 -11.21 -1.43
C PRO A 166 14.57 -10.32 -1.68
N TYR A 167 14.78 -9.11 -2.23
CA TYR A 167 13.67 -8.23 -2.57
C TYR A 167 12.80 -8.82 -3.68
N CYS A 168 13.42 -9.30 -4.77
CA CYS A 168 12.69 -10.01 -5.83
C CYS A 168 11.87 -11.17 -5.24
N ALA A 169 12.49 -12.03 -4.44
CA ALA A 169 11.82 -13.16 -3.79
C ALA A 169 10.60 -12.71 -2.97
N SER A 170 10.73 -11.63 -2.18
CA SER A 170 9.61 -11.09 -1.41
C SER A 170 8.45 -10.61 -2.30
N LYS A 171 8.75 -9.98 -3.46
CA LYS A 171 7.73 -9.50 -4.40
C LYS A 171 7.11 -10.63 -5.24
N TYR A 172 7.86 -11.67 -5.58
CA TYR A 172 7.30 -12.91 -6.14
C TYR A 172 6.33 -13.59 -5.15
N ALA A 173 6.69 -13.65 -3.87
CA ALA A 173 5.81 -14.19 -2.82
C ALA A 173 4.50 -13.38 -2.71
N VAL A 174 4.58 -12.04 -2.75
CA VAL A 174 3.39 -11.16 -2.76
C VAL A 174 2.51 -11.46 -3.98
N ASN A 175 3.10 -11.59 -5.16
CA ASN A 175 2.35 -11.93 -6.38
C ASN A 175 1.63 -13.28 -6.22
N GLY A 176 2.32 -14.31 -5.69
CA GLY A 176 1.72 -15.61 -5.43
C GLY A 176 0.53 -15.55 -4.46
N LEU A 177 0.66 -14.81 -3.36
CA LEU A 177 -0.43 -14.60 -2.39
C LEU A 177 -1.66 -13.94 -3.03
N VAL A 178 -1.46 -12.87 -3.79
CA VAL A 178 -2.57 -12.11 -4.41
C VAL A 178 -3.26 -12.92 -5.50
N LEU A 179 -2.49 -13.59 -6.37
CA LEU A 179 -3.06 -14.40 -7.45
C LEU A 179 -3.82 -15.62 -6.90
N SER A 180 -3.32 -16.26 -5.84
CA SER A 180 -4.04 -17.33 -5.13
C SER A 180 -5.34 -16.82 -4.52
N LEU A 181 -5.30 -15.67 -3.81
CA LEU A 181 -6.51 -15.06 -3.24
C LEU A 181 -7.57 -14.75 -4.31
N ARG A 182 -7.17 -14.24 -5.48
CA ARG A 182 -8.10 -14.01 -6.60
C ARG A 182 -8.85 -15.29 -7.01
N ALA A 183 -8.12 -16.40 -7.12
CA ALA A 183 -8.71 -17.70 -7.45
C ALA A 183 -9.68 -18.16 -6.34
N GLU A 184 -9.32 -18.00 -5.07
CA GLU A 184 -10.17 -18.33 -3.93
C GLU A 184 -11.45 -17.49 -3.89
N LEU A 185 -11.37 -16.18 -4.10
CA LEU A 185 -12.53 -15.28 -4.13
C LEU A 185 -13.51 -15.67 -5.23
N LYS A 186 -12.99 -16.01 -6.42
CA LYS A 186 -13.80 -16.50 -7.54
C LYS A 186 -14.45 -17.84 -7.22
N ALA A 187 -13.70 -18.79 -6.70
CA ALA A 187 -14.18 -20.14 -6.39
C ALA A 187 -15.23 -20.14 -5.26
N SER A 188 -15.12 -19.22 -4.30
CA SER A 188 -16.03 -19.10 -3.16
C SER A 188 -17.23 -18.15 -3.40
N GLY A 189 -17.43 -17.66 -4.62
CA GLY A 189 -18.57 -16.81 -4.98
C GLY A 189 -18.46 -15.35 -4.51
N HIS A 190 -17.28 -14.89 -4.06
CA HIS A 190 -17.06 -13.52 -3.58
C HIS A 190 -16.46 -12.61 -4.66
N SER A 191 -16.98 -12.69 -5.90
CA SER A 191 -16.48 -11.90 -7.04
C SER A 191 -16.66 -10.38 -6.88
N HIS A 192 -17.47 -9.92 -5.93
CA HIS A 192 -17.60 -8.52 -5.55
C HIS A 192 -16.38 -7.99 -4.80
N VAL A 193 -15.53 -8.87 -4.22
CA VAL A 193 -14.23 -8.51 -3.65
C VAL A 193 -13.18 -8.69 -4.73
N LYS A 194 -12.68 -7.60 -5.28
CA LYS A 194 -11.62 -7.61 -6.30
C LYS A 194 -10.26 -7.41 -5.65
N CYS A 195 -9.26 -8.12 -6.13
CA CYS A 195 -7.90 -8.01 -5.62
C CYS A 195 -6.93 -7.93 -6.80
N GLY A 196 -5.99 -6.98 -6.76
CA GLY A 196 -5.01 -6.81 -7.82
C GLY A 196 -3.69 -6.23 -7.35
N LEU A 197 -2.71 -6.28 -8.23
CA LEU A 197 -1.34 -5.84 -8.01
C LEU A 197 -1.07 -4.52 -8.73
N ILE A 198 -0.44 -3.58 -8.05
CA ILE A 198 0.26 -2.46 -8.68
C ILE A 198 1.76 -2.77 -8.67
N CYS A 199 2.39 -2.78 -9.84
CA CYS A 199 3.77 -3.22 -10.04
C CYS A 199 4.63 -2.09 -10.64
N PRO A 200 5.02 -1.08 -9.85
CA PRO A 200 5.84 0.00 -10.35
C PRO A 200 7.31 -0.42 -10.54
N ALA A 201 7.97 0.22 -11.50
CA ALA A 201 9.43 0.31 -11.58
C ALA A 201 9.98 1.31 -10.54
N GLY A 202 11.09 1.98 -10.81
CA GLY A 202 11.64 3.00 -9.92
C GLY A 202 10.67 4.17 -9.74
N VAL A 203 10.36 4.53 -8.49
CA VAL A 203 9.50 5.67 -8.14
C VAL A 203 10.32 6.67 -7.34
N ALA A 204 10.28 7.95 -7.69
CA ALA A 204 11.00 9.04 -7.03
C ALA A 204 10.40 9.31 -5.63
N THR A 205 10.89 8.60 -4.64
CA THR A 205 10.44 8.68 -3.25
C THR A 205 11.63 8.75 -2.29
N PRO A 206 11.45 9.22 -1.05
CA PRO A 206 12.49 9.21 -0.01
C PRO A 206 13.02 7.79 0.32
N TRP A 207 12.35 6.75 -0.15
CA TRP A 207 12.76 5.36 0.04
C TRP A 207 14.17 5.07 -0.51
N TRP A 208 14.61 5.76 -1.56
CA TRP A 208 15.95 5.59 -2.14
C TRP A 208 17.07 6.15 -1.26
N GLU A 209 16.73 7.09 -0.37
CA GLU A 209 17.68 7.73 0.55
C GLU A 209 17.75 7.01 1.90
N ASP A 210 16.79 6.13 2.19
CA ASP A 210 16.75 5.38 3.44
C ASP A 210 17.70 4.19 3.39
N MET A 211 18.82 4.28 4.11
CA MET A 211 19.88 3.26 4.14
C MET A 211 19.44 1.95 4.81
N GLU A 212 18.43 1.97 5.67
CA GLU A 212 17.95 0.79 6.38
C GLU A 212 16.80 0.11 5.64
N ARG A 213 15.89 0.89 5.07
CA ARG A 213 14.62 0.43 4.48
C ARG A 213 14.60 0.51 2.97
N GLY A 214 15.46 1.34 2.40
CA GLY A 214 15.52 1.61 0.97
C GLY A 214 16.23 0.55 0.14
N PHE A 215 16.60 0.93 -1.05
CA PHE A 215 17.25 0.06 -2.03
C PHE A 215 18.67 0.55 -2.42
N SER A 216 19.24 1.42 -1.61
CA SER A 216 20.60 1.93 -1.82
C SER A 216 21.63 0.83 -1.56
N ALA A 217 22.69 0.79 -2.36
CA ALA A 217 23.87 -0.02 -2.06
C ALA A 217 24.77 0.75 -1.09
N ALA A 218 25.39 0.05 -0.14
CA ALA A 218 26.21 0.66 0.90
C ALA A 218 27.39 1.52 0.37
N ASN A 219 27.82 1.30 -0.88
CA ASN A 219 28.95 1.97 -1.51
C ASN A 219 28.63 2.53 -2.91
N ALA A 220 27.36 2.69 -3.28
CA ALA A 220 26.96 3.27 -4.55
C ALA A 220 26.22 4.59 -4.33
N PRO A 221 26.39 5.59 -5.21
CA PRO A 221 25.60 6.81 -5.16
C PRO A 221 24.11 6.47 -5.29
N SER A 222 23.26 7.28 -4.63
CA SER A 222 21.81 7.20 -4.83
C SER A 222 21.50 7.27 -6.33
N PRO A 223 20.53 6.48 -6.83
CA PRO A 223 20.22 6.51 -8.25
C PRO A 223 19.67 7.88 -8.64
N ASP A 224 19.91 8.28 -9.88
CA ASP A 224 19.26 9.45 -10.47
C ASP A 224 17.76 9.19 -10.59
N THR A 225 16.98 9.78 -9.69
CA THR A 225 15.53 9.62 -9.63
C THR A 225 14.78 10.52 -10.61
N SER A 226 15.47 11.40 -11.37
CA SER A 226 14.82 12.31 -12.31
C SER A 226 14.08 11.60 -13.46
N LYS A 227 14.48 10.35 -13.74
CA LYS A 227 13.86 9.48 -14.76
C LYS A 227 12.86 8.47 -14.18
N PHE A 228 12.59 8.53 -12.89
CA PHE A 228 11.68 7.61 -12.25
C PHE A 228 10.23 8.08 -12.37
N LEU A 229 9.30 7.15 -12.15
CA LEU A 229 7.89 7.50 -11.96
C LEU A 229 7.74 8.44 -10.78
N THR A 230 6.77 9.36 -10.83
CA THR A 230 6.41 10.10 -9.63
C THR A 230 5.44 9.29 -8.76
N PRO A 231 5.40 9.50 -7.44
CA PRO A 231 4.44 8.85 -6.56
C PRO A 231 2.98 9.03 -7.00
N GLU A 232 2.65 10.21 -7.58
CA GLU A 232 1.32 10.58 -8.04
C GLU A 232 0.88 9.72 -9.24
N VAL A 233 1.79 9.37 -10.15
CA VAL A 233 1.48 8.47 -11.29
C VAL A 233 1.06 7.10 -10.77
N VAL A 234 1.77 6.57 -9.76
CA VAL A 234 1.43 5.28 -9.15
C VAL A 234 0.13 5.38 -8.35
N ALA A 235 -0.08 6.48 -7.61
CA ALA A 235 -1.31 6.74 -6.87
C ALA A 235 -2.53 6.81 -7.80
N ASN A 236 -2.42 7.48 -8.97
CA ASN A 236 -3.49 7.54 -9.96
C ASN A 236 -3.84 6.15 -10.52
N ALA A 237 -2.85 5.29 -10.73
CA ALA A 237 -3.10 3.91 -11.15
C ALA A 237 -3.79 3.09 -10.04
N CYS A 238 -3.41 3.30 -8.76
CA CYS A 238 -4.12 2.71 -7.63
C CYS A 238 -5.58 3.21 -7.56
N MET A 239 -5.83 4.50 -7.80
CA MET A 239 -7.19 5.07 -7.86
C MET A 239 -8.01 4.42 -8.97
N ALA A 240 -7.45 4.23 -10.17
CA ALA A 240 -8.13 3.54 -11.26
C ALA A 240 -8.50 2.10 -10.89
N MET A 241 -7.66 1.40 -10.11
CA MET A 241 -7.98 0.07 -9.60
C MET A 241 -9.07 0.11 -8.51
N LEU A 242 -9.05 1.10 -7.61
CA LEU A 242 -10.07 1.27 -6.57
C LEU A 242 -11.46 1.63 -7.14
N GLU A 243 -11.50 2.32 -8.26
CA GLU A 243 -12.70 2.84 -8.90
C GLU A 243 -13.11 2.04 -10.15
N GLN A 244 -12.45 0.92 -10.42
CA GLN A 244 -12.77 0.11 -11.59
C GLN A 244 -14.24 -0.31 -11.62
N ASP A 245 -14.80 -0.38 -12.81
CA ASP A 245 -16.18 -0.81 -13.05
C ASP A 245 -16.47 -2.22 -12.51
N ALA A 246 -17.73 -2.48 -12.14
CA ALA A 246 -18.15 -3.78 -11.61
C ALA A 246 -17.85 -4.94 -12.56
N SER A 247 -17.88 -4.72 -13.87
CA SER A 247 -17.58 -5.72 -14.89
C SER A 247 -16.08 -5.99 -15.10
N SER A 248 -15.21 -5.09 -14.64
CA SER A 248 -13.74 -5.23 -14.76
C SER A 248 -13.13 -5.88 -13.51
N ASN A 249 -11.96 -6.51 -13.63
CA ASN A 249 -11.16 -7.01 -12.51
C ASN A 249 -9.67 -6.96 -12.88
N MET A 250 -9.07 -5.79 -12.70
CA MET A 250 -7.66 -5.56 -12.98
C MET A 250 -6.80 -6.48 -12.10
N GLU A 251 -6.04 -7.38 -12.75
CA GLU A 251 -5.20 -8.34 -12.06
C GLU A 251 -3.85 -7.74 -11.67
N SER A 252 -3.21 -7.09 -12.63
CA SER A 252 -1.89 -6.51 -12.46
C SER A 252 -1.72 -5.30 -13.36
N VAL A 253 -1.28 -4.19 -12.79
CA VAL A 253 -0.93 -2.97 -13.51
C VAL A 253 0.57 -2.74 -13.39
N MET A 254 1.30 -2.92 -14.47
CA MET A 254 2.75 -2.66 -14.53
C MET A 254 2.99 -1.22 -15.00
N LEU A 255 3.86 -0.51 -14.29
CA LEU A 255 4.23 0.86 -14.60
C LEU A 255 5.75 0.96 -14.77
N ASP A 256 6.18 1.24 -15.99
CA ASP A 256 7.57 1.59 -16.32
C ASP A 256 7.67 3.11 -16.58
N ALA A 257 8.83 3.70 -16.32
CA ALA A 257 9.07 5.09 -16.70
C ALA A 257 9.14 5.22 -18.24
N ALA A 258 8.71 6.34 -18.77
CA ALA A 258 8.62 6.57 -20.23
C ALA A 258 9.97 6.85 -20.91
N GLY A 259 11.08 6.40 -20.39
CA GLY A 259 12.42 6.50 -20.99
C GLY A 259 13.30 7.58 -20.39
#